data_db0f09fc6fe7e5c6c5f7a9de2ca9c1ac
#
_entry.id   db0f09fc6fe7e5c6c5f7a9de2ca9c1ac
#
_cell.length_a   1.000
_cell.length_b   1.000
_cell.length_c   1.000
_cell.angle_alpha   90.00
_cell.angle_beta   90.00
_cell.angle_gamma   90.00
#
_symmetry.space_group_name_H-M   'P 1'
#
loop_
_entity.id
_entity.type
_entity.pdbx_description
1 polymer ?
#
loop_
_entity_poly.entity_id
_entity_poly.type
_entity_poly.pdbx_seq_one_letter_code
_entity_poly.pdbx_strand_id
1 'polypeptide(L)'
;NQDDNELSTFMLIEEPEAHIHAQRQLKLIQSMQNKGKNQQIILTTHSPLLASVVELNNLLLIQNRKAFSMRAGETLLDASDYKYLERYLDATKANLFFARGVIIVEGPGEALLLPTLANLLHRNLTDYGVSIVDVKSTGLRRYARIFQRKNGDEINIPVSCITDRDVMPDCAPAICIDETYDKEENWPKKNRKWKVESEITDKEKYIHEIEEKANGQNVKTFIPEQWTLEYEMAANGLGEEMLETIATLR
;
A
#
# COMPACT_ATOMS: atom_id res chain seq x y z
N ASN A 1 -47.86 -7.65 27.06
CA ASN A 1 -46.76 -6.76 26.70
C ASN A 1 -45.62 -6.99 27.69
N GLN A 2 -44.76 -7.94 27.38
CA GLN A 2 -43.47 -8.05 28.04
C GLN A 2 -42.54 -7.18 27.21
N ASP A 3 -42.17 -6.02 27.75
CA ASP A 3 -41.03 -5.23 27.29
C ASP A 3 -39.78 -6.07 27.61
N ASP A 4 -39.31 -6.83 26.62
CA ASP A 4 -37.98 -7.40 26.63
C ASP A 4 -36.99 -6.23 26.53
N ASN A 5 -36.63 -5.67 27.67
CA ASN A 5 -35.47 -4.83 27.84
C ASN A 5 -34.24 -5.73 27.63
N GLU A 6 -33.88 -6.01 26.36
CA GLU A 6 -32.62 -6.66 26.04
C GLU A 6 -31.48 -5.72 26.47
N LEU A 7 -30.88 -6.02 27.60
CA LEU A 7 -29.71 -5.34 28.13
C LEU A 7 -28.58 -5.49 27.08
N SER A 8 -28.18 -4.38 26.48
CA SER A 8 -27.00 -4.32 25.60
C SER A 8 -25.77 -4.72 26.41
N THR A 9 -25.14 -5.82 26.05
CA THR A 9 -23.91 -6.28 26.69
C THR A 9 -22.73 -5.52 26.12
N PHE A 10 -21.93 -4.88 26.96
CA PHE A 10 -20.68 -4.24 26.60
C PHE A 10 -19.51 -5.12 27.05
N MET A 11 -18.58 -5.44 26.12
CA MET A 11 -17.44 -6.29 26.39
C MET A 11 -16.14 -5.57 26.00
N LEU A 12 -15.20 -5.54 26.93
CA LEU A 12 -13.83 -5.07 26.71
C LEU A 12 -12.89 -6.28 26.71
N ILE A 13 -12.06 -6.40 25.70
CA ILE A 13 -11.11 -7.51 25.55
C ILE A 13 -9.74 -6.92 25.26
N GLU A 14 -8.74 -7.30 26.04
CA GLU A 14 -7.34 -6.92 25.82
C GLU A 14 -6.60 -8.09 25.20
N GLU A 15 -5.96 -7.83 24.06
CA GLU A 15 -5.09 -8.76 23.33
C GLU A 15 -5.66 -10.20 23.26
N PRO A 16 -6.83 -10.42 22.63
CA PRO A 16 -7.45 -11.74 22.56
C PRO A 16 -6.61 -12.79 21.82
N GLU A 17 -5.60 -12.35 21.08
CA GLU A 17 -4.63 -13.20 20.40
C GLU A 17 -3.57 -13.81 21.32
N ALA A 18 -3.40 -13.32 22.54
CA ALA A 18 -2.39 -13.81 23.46
C ALA A 18 -2.52 -15.32 23.68
N HIS A 19 -1.44 -16.07 23.42
CA HIS A 19 -1.35 -17.52 23.55
C HIS A 19 -2.33 -18.34 22.66
N ILE A 20 -2.93 -17.72 21.63
CA ILE A 20 -3.86 -18.39 20.72
C ILE A 20 -3.23 -18.56 19.33
N HIS A 21 -3.28 -19.76 18.79
CA HIS A 21 -2.84 -20.08 17.43
C HIS A 21 -3.57 -19.22 16.39
N ALA A 22 -2.88 -18.77 15.32
CA ALA A 22 -3.42 -17.92 14.27
C ALA A 22 -4.77 -18.36 13.72
N GLN A 23 -4.96 -19.67 13.45
CA GLN A 23 -6.24 -20.19 12.98
C GLN A 23 -7.38 -20.03 14.01
N ARG A 24 -7.06 -20.10 15.30
CA ARG A 24 -8.05 -19.90 16.36
C ARG A 24 -8.38 -18.41 16.55
N GLN A 25 -7.41 -17.52 16.31
CA GLN A 25 -7.65 -16.07 16.29
C GLN A 25 -8.71 -15.70 15.25
N LEU A 26 -8.59 -16.22 14.01
CA LEU A 26 -9.59 -16.00 12.97
C LEU A 26 -10.99 -16.48 13.38
N LYS A 27 -11.09 -17.70 13.95
CA LYS A 27 -12.37 -18.24 14.43
C LYS A 27 -12.96 -17.40 15.57
N LEU A 28 -12.11 -16.87 16.46
CA LEU A 28 -12.53 -16.01 17.55
C LEU A 28 -13.20 -14.75 17.02
N ILE A 29 -12.55 -14.03 16.09
CA ILE A 29 -13.12 -12.82 15.50
C ILE A 29 -14.42 -13.11 14.75
N GLN A 30 -14.45 -14.15 13.92
CA GLN A 30 -15.67 -14.57 13.22
C GLN A 30 -16.81 -14.89 14.21
N SER A 31 -16.51 -15.56 15.34
CA SER A 31 -17.49 -15.83 16.38
C SER A 31 -18.01 -14.55 17.03
N MET A 32 -17.14 -13.56 17.25
CA MET A 32 -17.53 -12.26 17.81
C MET A 32 -18.41 -11.46 16.84
N GLN A 33 -18.04 -11.41 15.56
CA GLN A 33 -18.82 -10.74 14.52
C GLN A 33 -20.21 -11.36 14.32
N ASN A 34 -20.34 -12.68 14.47
CA ASN A 34 -21.59 -13.40 14.29
C ASN A 34 -22.51 -13.40 15.52
N LYS A 35 -22.00 -13.15 16.72
CA LYS A 35 -22.74 -13.37 17.98
C LYS A 35 -23.71 -12.25 18.38
N GLY A 36 -23.79 -11.14 17.63
CA GLY A 36 -24.79 -10.36 18.22
C GLY A 36 -25.12 -8.97 17.78
N LYS A 37 -26.38 -8.85 17.45
CA LYS A 37 -27.02 -7.54 17.28
C LYS A 37 -27.11 -6.73 18.58
N ASN A 38 -26.90 -7.36 19.75
CA ASN A 38 -27.10 -6.76 21.09
C ASN A 38 -25.81 -6.69 21.93
N GLN A 39 -24.63 -6.91 21.31
CA GLN A 39 -23.36 -6.82 22.02
C GLN A 39 -22.45 -5.79 21.36
N GLN A 40 -21.92 -4.86 22.14
CA GLN A 40 -20.83 -3.98 21.71
C GLN A 40 -19.52 -4.53 22.24
N ILE A 41 -18.59 -4.85 21.33
CA ILE A 41 -17.28 -5.39 21.68
C ILE A 41 -16.22 -4.34 21.31
N ILE A 42 -15.35 -3.99 22.25
CA ILE A 42 -14.14 -3.22 22.02
C ILE A 42 -12.97 -4.13 22.40
N LEU A 43 -12.04 -4.30 21.46
CA LEU A 43 -10.83 -5.08 21.73
C LEU A 43 -9.57 -4.30 21.35
N THR A 44 -8.49 -4.56 22.07
CA THR A 44 -7.15 -4.09 21.70
C THR A 44 -6.37 -5.25 21.09
N THR A 45 -5.51 -4.96 20.12
CA THR A 45 -4.68 -5.98 19.47
C THR A 45 -3.40 -5.40 18.93
N HIS A 46 -2.35 -6.21 18.93
CA HIS A 46 -1.09 -5.99 18.21
C HIS A 46 -0.92 -6.99 17.04
N SER A 47 -1.96 -7.75 16.72
CA SER A 47 -1.93 -8.77 15.66
C SER A 47 -2.33 -8.19 14.30
N PRO A 48 -1.42 -8.15 13.31
CA PRO A 48 -1.76 -7.80 11.94
C PRO A 48 -2.83 -8.73 11.35
N LEU A 49 -2.84 -9.99 11.78
CA LEU A 49 -3.85 -10.96 11.37
C LEU A 49 -5.25 -10.54 11.83
N LEU A 50 -5.41 -10.10 13.07
CA LEU A 50 -6.70 -9.62 13.56
C LEU A 50 -7.10 -8.31 12.89
N ALA A 51 -6.17 -7.39 12.69
CA ALA A 51 -6.43 -6.14 11.99
C ALA A 51 -6.86 -6.36 10.53
N SER A 52 -6.39 -7.42 9.88
CA SER A 52 -6.73 -7.73 8.48
C SER A 52 -8.12 -8.32 8.26
N VAL A 53 -8.75 -8.86 9.30
CA VAL A 53 -10.07 -9.53 9.19
C VAL A 53 -11.21 -8.70 9.77
N VAL A 54 -10.90 -7.61 10.44
CA VAL A 54 -11.90 -6.64 10.91
C VAL A 54 -12.16 -5.63 9.81
N GLU A 55 -13.43 -5.26 9.62
CA GLU A 55 -13.78 -4.19 8.69
C GLU A 55 -13.04 -2.90 9.04
N LEU A 56 -12.44 -2.26 8.05
CA LEU A 56 -11.65 -1.04 8.25
C LEU A 56 -12.44 0.07 8.97
N ASN A 57 -13.76 0.15 8.72
CA ASN A 57 -14.66 1.07 9.41
C ASN A 57 -14.70 0.89 10.94
N ASN A 58 -14.34 -0.28 11.43
CA ASN A 58 -14.36 -0.62 12.85
C ASN A 58 -12.98 -0.50 13.51
N LEU A 59 -11.95 -0.13 12.74
CA LEU A 59 -10.59 0.05 13.27
C LEU A 59 -10.40 1.46 13.86
N LEU A 60 -9.71 1.48 14.99
CA LEU A 60 -9.20 2.69 15.65
C LEU A 60 -7.69 2.55 15.78
N LEU A 61 -6.94 3.38 15.06
CA LEU A 61 -5.49 3.45 15.23
C LEU A 61 -5.15 4.35 16.43
N ILE A 62 -4.41 3.81 17.40
CA ILE A 62 -3.95 4.57 18.55
C ILE A 62 -2.49 4.96 18.34
N GLN A 63 -2.23 6.26 18.32
CA GLN A 63 -0.87 6.78 18.17
C GLN A 63 -0.69 8.03 19.05
N ASN A 64 0.42 8.09 19.79
CA ASN A 64 0.75 9.27 20.62
C ASN A 64 -0.41 9.74 21.51
N ARG A 65 -1.13 8.80 22.15
CA ARG A 65 -2.31 9.03 22.99
C ARG A 65 -3.51 9.65 22.27
N LYS A 66 -3.55 9.59 20.95
CA LYS A 66 -4.68 9.99 20.11
C LYS A 66 -5.28 8.76 19.45
N ALA A 67 -6.59 8.78 19.25
CA ALA A 67 -7.33 7.74 18.53
C ALA A 67 -7.77 8.26 17.17
N PHE A 68 -7.42 7.53 16.12
CA PHE A 68 -7.76 7.85 14.75
C PHE A 68 -8.71 6.79 14.21
N SER A 69 -9.98 7.16 14.04
CA SER A 69 -10.98 6.25 13.47
C SER A 69 -10.75 6.07 11.99
N MET A 70 -10.78 4.81 11.52
CA MET A 70 -10.72 4.47 10.09
C MET A 70 -12.12 4.46 9.44
N ARG A 71 -13.15 5.00 10.11
CA ARG A 71 -14.52 5.05 9.60
C ARG A 71 -14.63 5.93 8.35
N ALA A 72 -15.56 5.56 7.48
CA ALA A 72 -15.93 6.38 6.33
C ALA A 72 -16.33 7.81 6.76
N GLY A 73 -15.78 8.80 6.05
CA GLY A 73 -15.94 10.22 6.37
C GLY A 73 -14.86 10.79 7.28
N GLU A 74 -14.06 9.96 7.94
CA GLU A 74 -12.91 10.39 8.76
C GLU A 74 -11.60 10.35 7.97
N THR A 75 -11.45 9.38 7.08
CA THR A 75 -10.32 9.24 6.17
C THR A 75 -10.63 9.85 4.79
N LEU A 76 -9.64 10.01 3.92
CA LEU A 76 -9.84 10.38 2.51
C LEU A 76 -10.28 9.21 1.63
N LEU A 77 -10.52 8.02 2.21
CA LEU A 77 -11.02 6.86 1.47
C LEU A 77 -12.45 7.09 1.00
N ASP A 78 -12.73 6.73 -0.25
CA ASP A 78 -14.09 6.66 -0.78
C ASP A 78 -14.69 5.25 -0.62
N ALA A 79 -15.99 5.09 -0.95
CA ALA A 79 -16.68 3.81 -0.80
C ALA A 79 -16.07 2.69 -1.65
N SER A 80 -15.45 3.01 -2.79
CA SER A 80 -14.77 2.02 -3.64
C SER A 80 -13.44 1.59 -3.04
N ASP A 81 -12.74 2.51 -2.34
CA ASP A 81 -11.50 2.23 -1.66
C ASP A 81 -11.72 1.26 -0.49
N TYR A 82 -12.78 1.45 0.33
CA TYR A 82 -13.15 0.50 1.40
C TYR A 82 -13.40 -0.90 0.86
N LYS A 83 -14.22 -1.05 -0.20
CA LYS A 83 -14.49 -2.34 -0.84
C LYS A 83 -13.24 -3.02 -1.39
N TYR A 84 -12.30 -2.22 -1.89
CA TYR A 84 -11.03 -2.74 -2.37
C TYR A 84 -10.17 -3.23 -1.21
N LEU A 85 -10.01 -2.42 -0.16
CA LEU A 85 -9.20 -2.76 1.01
C LEU A 85 -9.75 -3.98 1.76
N GLU A 86 -11.06 -4.14 1.90
CA GLU A 86 -11.70 -5.34 2.45
C GLU A 86 -11.27 -6.65 1.76
N ARG A 87 -10.94 -6.58 0.47
CA ARG A 87 -10.52 -7.77 -0.31
C ARG A 87 -9.03 -8.00 -0.29
N TYR A 88 -8.24 -6.92 -0.22
CA TYR A 88 -6.80 -6.96 -0.50
C TYR A 88 -5.93 -6.62 0.70
N LEU A 89 -6.50 -6.15 1.80
CA LEU A 89 -5.80 -5.90 3.06
C LEU A 89 -5.64 -7.24 3.82
N ASP A 90 -4.61 -7.98 3.47
CA ASP A 90 -4.24 -9.21 4.15
C ASP A 90 -3.32 -8.95 5.37
N ALA A 91 -3.01 -9.99 6.13
CA ALA A 91 -2.18 -9.89 7.33
C ALA A 91 -0.78 -9.31 7.06
N THR A 92 -0.21 -9.54 5.87
CA THR A 92 1.09 -9.00 5.48
C THR A 92 1.02 -7.49 5.33
N LYS A 93 -0.01 -7.00 4.65
CA LYS A 93 -0.24 -5.57 4.43
C LYS A 93 -0.72 -4.86 5.69
N ALA A 94 -1.47 -5.54 6.56
CA ALA A 94 -1.96 -4.97 7.82
C ALA A 94 -0.83 -4.58 8.81
N ASN A 95 0.42 -5.02 8.56
CA ASN A 95 1.59 -4.52 9.28
C ASN A 95 1.74 -2.99 9.21
N LEU A 96 1.18 -2.35 8.17
CA LEU A 96 1.19 -0.89 8.04
C LEU A 96 0.59 -0.14 9.25
N PHE A 97 -0.38 -0.75 9.95
CA PHE A 97 -1.01 -0.15 11.14
C PHE A 97 -0.10 -0.13 12.38
N PHE A 98 0.93 -0.97 12.40
CA PHE A 98 1.85 -1.15 13.52
C PHE A 98 3.23 -0.54 13.28
N ALA A 99 3.45 0.00 12.08
CA ALA A 99 4.73 0.59 11.67
C ALA A 99 4.91 2.02 12.18
N ARG A 100 6.16 2.42 12.37
CA ARG A 100 6.55 3.82 12.63
C ARG A 100 6.67 4.65 11.36
N GLY A 101 6.85 3.97 10.22
CA GLY A 101 6.86 4.54 8.88
C GLY A 101 6.45 3.47 7.88
N VAL A 102 5.88 3.87 6.75
CA VAL A 102 5.40 2.94 5.74
C VAL A 102 5.98 3.31 4.37
N ILE A 103 6.48 2.31 3.66
CA ILE A 103 6.83 2.43 2.25
C ILE A 103 5.82 1.59 1.46
N ILE A 104 5.08 2.22 0.57
CA ILE A 104 4.11 1.57 -0.30
C ILE A 104 4.74 1.47 -1.69
N VAL A 105 4.80 0.26 -2.23
CA VAL A 105 5.41 -0.05 -3.54
C VAL A 105 4.42 -0.75 -4.46
N GLU A 106 4.66 -0.66 -5.75
CA GLU A 106 3.78 -1.26 -6.76
C GLU A 106 4.06 -2.72 -7.04
N GLY A 107 5.26 -3.19 -6.71
CA GLY A 107 5.65 -4.55 -7.04
C GLY A 107 6.63 -5.21 -6.09
N PRO A 108 6.86 -6.52 -6.29
CA PRO A 108 7.80 -7.28 -5.47
C PRO A 108 9.26 -6.88 -5.72
N GLY A 109 9.59 -6.29 -6.88
CA GLY A 109 10.94 -5.82 -7.20
C GLY A 109 11.42 -4.79 -6.19
N GLU A 110 10.66 -3.72 -6.02
CA GLU A 110 10.94 -2.66 -5.06
C GLU A 110 10.90 -3.20 -3.63
N ALA A 111 9.93 -4.06 -3.31
CA ALA A 111 9.81 -4.62 -1.97
C ALA A 111 11.03 -5.44 -1.54
N LEU A 112 11.68 -6.13 -2.48
CA LEU A 112 12.91 -6.91 -2.25
C LEU A 112 14.17 -6.05 -2.28
N LEU A 113 14.24 -5.07 -3.16
CA LEU A 113 15.42 -4.25 -3.38
C LEU A 113 15.62 -3.19 -2.29
N LEU A 114 14.55 -2.51 -1.89
CA LEU A 114 14.63 -1.38 -0.94
C LEU A 114 15.27 -1.72 0.40
N PRO A 115 15.01 -2.89 1.05
CA PRO A 115 15.71 -3.26 2.27
C PRO A 115 17.21 -3.38 2.07
N THR A 116 17.64 -3.93 0.92
CA THR A 116 19.07 -4.07 0.58
C THR A 116 19.72 -2.71 0.39
N LEU A 117 19.10 -1.82 -0.39
CA LEU A 117 19.59 -0.46 -0.59
C LEU A 117 19.66 0.32 0.72
N ALA A 118 18.62 0.21 1.57
CA ALA A 118 18.63 0.84 2.88
C ALA A 118 19.76 0.35 3.78
N ASN A 119 20.04 -0.97 3.75
CA ASN A 119 21.17 -1.54 4.49
C ASN A 119 22.53 -1.03 3.97
N LEU A 120 22.71 -0.90 2.67
CA LEU A 120 23.93 -0.34 2.07
C LEU A 120 24.15 1.12 2.49
N LEU A 121 23.06 1.85 2.71
CA LEU A 121 23.07 3.22 3.24
C LEU A 121 23.17 3.31 4.77
N HIS A 122 23.37 2.18 5.46
CA HIS A 122 23.35 2.08 6.94
C HIS A 122 22.03 2.61 7.56
N ARG A 123 20.91 2.35 6.88
CA ARG A 123 19.54 2.74 7.26
C ARG A 123 18.62 1.53 7.28
N ASN A 124 18.93 0.54 8.10
CA ASN A 124 18.12 -0.68 8.21
C ASN A 124 16.66 -0.33 8.54
N LEU A 125 15.74 -0.69 7.67
CA LEU A 125 14.32 -0.32 7.81
C LEU A 125 13.69 -0.93 9.08
N THR A 126 14.13 -2.12 9.48
CA THR A 126 13.61 -2.79 10.69
C THR A 126 13.99 -2.01 11.96
N ASP A 127 15.20 -1.46 12.03
CA ASP A 127 15.67 -0.69 13.19
C ASP A 127 14.85 0.59 13.39
N TYR A 128 14.33 1.14 12.29
CA TYR A 128 13.46 2.31 12.30
C TYR A 128 11.96 1.96 12.41
N GLY A 129 11.61 0.68 12.44
CA GLY A 129 10.21 0.24 12.48
C GLY A 129 9.43 0.57 11.22
N VAL A 130 10.08 0.55 10.06
CA VAL A 130 9.47 0.82 8.76
C VAL A 130 8.98 -0.48 8.13
N SER A 131 7.72 -0.49 7.70
CA SER A 131 7.12 -1.58 6.92
C SER A 131 7.06 -1.24 5.45
N ILE A 132 7.44 -2.21 4.60
CA ILE A 132 7.20 -2.14 3.15
C ILE A 132 5.94 -2.91 2.83
N VAL A 133 5.07 -2.33 2.01
CA VAL A 133 3.79 -2.92 1.59
C VAL A 133 3.70 -2.92 0.07
N ASP A 134 3.79 -4.11 -0.53
CA ASP A 134 3.52 -4.33 -1.95
C ASP A 134 2.00 -4.36 -2.18
N VAL A 135 1.48 -3.37 -2.90
CA VAL A 135 0.03 -3.20 -3.12
C VAL A 135 -0.38 -3.49 -4.55
N LYS A 136 0.56 -3.83 -5.42
CA LYS A 136 0.39 -3.95 -6.86
C LYS A 136 -0.10 -2.63 -7.48
N SER A 137 0.05 -2.46 -8.77
CA SER A 137 -0.11 -1.18 -9.49
C SER A 137 -1.41 -0.39 -9.21
N THR A 138 -2.49 -1.04 -8.80
CA THR A 138 -3.81 -0.39 -8.62
C THR A 138 -4.11 0.02 -7.18
N GLY A 139 -3.28 -0.37 -6.23
CA GLY A 139 -3.55 -0.20 -4.79
C GLY A 139 -2.93 1.05 -4.16
N LEU A 140 -1.86 1.60 -4.72
CA LEU A 140 -1.00 2.60 -4.09
C LEU A 140 -1.79 3.75 -3.45
N ARG A 141 -2.62 4.45 -4.22
CA ARG A 141 -3.44 5.56 -3.72
C ARG A 141 -4.37 5.14 -2.58
N ARG A 142 -4.95 3.95 -2.64
CA ARG A 142 -5.93 3.46 -1.64
C ARG A 142 -5.26 3.20 -0.31
N TYR A 143 -4.08 2.56 -0.33
CA TYR A 143 -3.30 2.34 0.89
C TYR A 143 -2.75 3.64 1.46
N ALA A 144 -2.32 4.58 0.62
CA ALA A 144 -1.87 5.91 1.05
C ALA A 144 -2.97 6.67 1.79
N ARG A 145 -4.20 6.65 1.29
CA ARG A 145 -5.37 7.34 1.86
C ARG A 145 -5.83 6.80 3.20
N ILE A 146 -5.41 5.60 3.61
CA ILE A 146 -5.63 5.10 4.98
C ILE A 146 -5.05 6.09 6.00
N PHE A 147 -3.90 6.69 5.70
CA PHE A 147 -3.17 7.60 6.57
C PHE A 147 -3.56 9.07 6.42
N GLN A 148 -4.47 9.37 5.49
CA GLN A 148 -4.91 10.74 5.25
C GLN A 148 -6.28 10.99 5.87
N ARG A 149 -6.39 12.08 6.62
CA ARG A 149 -7.59 12.47 7.34
C ARG A 149 -8.39 13.51 6.55
N LYS A 150 -9.70 13.37 6.58
CA LYS A 150 -10.60 14.37 6.00
C LYS A 150 -10.72 15.60 6.87
N ASN A 151 -10.71 15.41 8.18
CA ASN A 151 -10.80 16.45 9.19
C ASN A 151 -9.99 16.08 10.43
N GLY A 152 -9.67 17.09 11.26
CA GLY A 152 -9.03 16.90 12.56
C GLY A 152 -7.51 16.73 12.48
N ASP A 153 -6.96 16.06 13.47
CA ASP A 153 -5.53 15.81 13.58
C ASP A 153 -5.03 14.83 12.51
N GLU A 154 -3.87 15.08 11.98
CA GLU A 154 -3.20 14.17 11.04
C GLU A 154 -2.54 13.00 11.75
N ILE A 155 -2.50 11.85 11.08
CA ILE A 155 -1.77 10.65 11.54
C ILE A 155 -0.28 10.93 11.33
N ASN A 156 0.49 10.94 12.41
CA ASN A 156 1.93 11.23 12.35
C ASN A 156 2.76 9.99 12.04
N ILE A 157 2.40 9.28 10.97
CA ILE A 157 3.18 8.19 10.38
C ILE A 157 3.63 8.64 9.00
N PRO A 158 4.93 8.79 8.75
CA PRO A 158 5.42 9.11 7.42
C PRO A 158 5.15 7.96 6.47
N VAL A 159 4.59 8.27 5.30
CA VAL A 159 4.28 7.30 4.26
C VAL A 159 4.97 7.72 2.98
N SER A 160 5.81 6.84 2.44
CA SER A 160 6.46 7.00 1.14
C SER A 160 5.82 6.08 0.12
N CYS A 161 5.26 6.64 -0.94
CA CYS A 161 4.76 5.90 -2.08
C CYS A 161 5.84 5.87 -3.15
N ILE A 162 6.19 4.70 -3.66
CA ILE A 162 7.15 4.56 -4.76
C ILE A 162 6.39 3.96 -5.94
N THR A 163 6.43 4.64 -7.06
CA THR A 163 5.69 4.28 -8.28
C THR A 163 6.55 4.59 -9.49
N ASP A 164 6.42 3.80 -10.53
CA ASP A 164 7.08 4.05 -11.81
C ASP A 164 6.50 5.27 -12.50
N ARG A 165 7.30 5.86 -13.38
CA ARG A 165 6.85 6.98 -14.22
C ARG A 165 5.97 6.51 -15.37
N ASP A 166 6.15 5.26 -15.81
CA ASP A 166 5.42 4.66 -16.94
C ASP A 166 5.54 5.43 -18.28
N VAL A 167 6.63 6.18 -18.45
CA VAL A 167 6.95 6.89 -19.70
C VAL A 167 8.24 6.34 -20.25
N MET A 168 8.14 5.65 -21.37
CA MET A 168 9.23 4.97 -22.01
C MET A 168 10.12 5.95 -22.79
N PRO A 169 11.45 5.80 -22.76
CA PRO A 169 12.35 6.58 -23.60
C PRO A 169 12.04 6.39 -25.09
N ASP A 170 12.16 7.44 -25.89
CA ASP A 170 11.95 7.37 -27.34
C ASP A 170 12.94 6.43 -28.06
N CYS A 171 14.10 6.16 -27.45
CA CYS A 171 15.09 5.24 -27.99
C CYS A 171 14.78 3.76 -27.70
N ALA A 172 13.78 3.44 -26.88
CA ALA A 172 13.46 2.06 -26.57
C ALA A 172 12.85 1.35 -27.81
N PRO A 173 13.26 0.11 -28.10
CA PRO A 173 12.72 -0.62 -29.24
C PRO A 173 11.22 -0.91 -29.05
N ALA A 174 10.46 -0.91 -30.14
CA ALA A 174 9.02 -1.19 -30.14
C ALA A 174 8.67 -2.52 -29.45
N ILE A 175 9.52 -3.53 -29.59
CA ILE A 175 9.36 -4.85 -28.98
C ILE A 175 9.32 -4.80 -27.43
N CYS A 176 9.89 -3.79 -26.80
CA CYS A 176 9.82 -3.63 -25.35
C CYS A 176 8.41 -3.37 -24.86
N ILE A 177 7.47 -3.05 -25.74
CA ILE A 177 6.13 -2.61 -25.39
C ILE A 177 5.08 -3.64 -25.78
N ASP A 178 5.26 -4.28 -26.93
CA ASP A 178 4.35 -5.31 -27.41
C ASP A 178 5.13 -6.33 -28.25
N GLU A 179 5.32 -7.53 -27.71
CA GLU A 179 6.03 -8.64 -28.33
C GLU A 179 5.40 -9.08 -29.68
N THR A 180 4.16 -8.68 -29.94
CA THR A 180 3.46 -9.03 -31.18
C THR A 180 3.83 -8.15 -32.37
N TYR A 181 4.61 -7.08 -32.16
CA TYR A 181 4.98 -6.15 -33.20
C TYR A 181 6.48 -6.26 -33.57
N ASP A 182 6.76 -6.87 -34.71
CA ASP A 182 8.11 -7.01 -35.26
C ASP A 182 8.68 -5.73 -35.86
N LYS A 183 7.87 -4.68 -36.04
CA LYS A 183 8.27 -3.44 -36.75
C LYS A 183 7.66 -2.20 -36.10
N GLU A 184 8.51 -1.19 -35.87
CA GLU A 184 8.13 0.13 -35.35
C GLU A 184 7.01 0.80 -36.16
N GLU A 185 7.00 0.63 -37.48
CA GLU A 185 6.04 1.22 -38.40
C GLU A 185 4.58 0.80 -38.14
N ASN A 186 4.38 -0.35 -37.53
CA ASN A 186 3.05 -0.95 -37.36
C ASN A 186 2.49 -0.82 -35.95
N TRP A 187 3.08 0.05 -35.13
CA TRP A 187 2.74 0.15 -33.74
C TRP A 187 1.63 1.16 -33.41
N PRO A 188 0.36 0.74 -33.31
CA PRO A 188 -0.70 1.67 -33.04
C PRO A 188 -0.65 2.14 -31.58
N LYS A 189 -0.70 3.45 -31.36
CA LYS A 189 -0.70 4.10 -30.04
C LYS A 189 -1.67 3.47 -29.03
N LYS A 190 -2.82 3.01 -29.50
CA LYS A 190 -3.85 2.36 -28.67
C LYS A 190 -3.45 1.02 -28.06
N ASN A 191 -2.44 0.35 -28.62
CA ASN A 191 -2.01 -0.97 -28.16
C ASN A 191 -0.76 -0.90 -27.27
N ARG A 192 -0.20 0.30 -27.06
CA ARG A 192 0.97 0.48 -26.21
C ARG A 192 0.58 0.46 -24.74
N LYS A 193 1.36 -0.24 -23.95
CA LYS A 193 1.21 -0.25 -22.49
C LYS A 193 1.63 1.11 -21.88
N TRP A 194 2.71 1.70 -22.41
CA TRP A 194 3.27 2.96 -21.91
C TRP A 194 3.24 4.05 -22.99
N LYS A 195 3.23 5.30 -22.52
CA LYS A 195 3.50 6.45 -23.38
C LYS A 195 4.99 6.54 -23.66
N VAL A 196 5.37 7.20 -24.74
CA VAL A 196 6.76 7.56 -25.03
C VAL A 196 7.01 9.02 -24.67
N GLU A 197 8.28 9.39 -24.44
CA GLU A 197 8.64 10.73 -23.95
C GLU A 197 8.18 11.84 -24.89
N SER A 198 8.27 11.66 -26.20
CA SER A 198 7.82 12.63 -27.22
C SER A 198 6.31 12.89 -27.19
N GLU A 199 5.52 12.03 -26.55
CA GLU A 199 4.07 12.23 -26.38
C GLU A 199 3.72 13.09 -25.16
N ILE A 200 4.70 13.35 -24.28
CA ILE A 200 4.51 14.13 -23.07
C ILE A 200 4.93 15.58 -23.36
N THR A 201 3.95 16.44 -23.62
CA THR A 201 4.19 17.85 -23.94
C THR A 201 4.66 18.66 -22.73
N ASP A 202 4.20 18.32 -21.54
CA ASP A 202 4.53 18.96 -20.28
C ASP A 202 4.92 17.90 -19.23
N LYS A 203 6.22 17.71 -19.08
CA LYS A 203 6.78 16.70 -18.18
C LYS A 203 6.50 17.02 -16.70
N GLU A 204 6.59 18.28 -16.31
CA GLU A 204 6.36 18.70 -14.92
C GLU A 204 4.90 18.49 -14.52
N LYS A 205 3.97 18.88 -15.38
CA LYS A 205 2.56 18.65 -15.17
C LYS A 205 2.23 17.15 -15.08
N TYR A 206 2.83 16.33 -15.93
CA TYR A 206 2.61 14.88 -15.90
C TYR A 206 3.08 14.24 -14.59
N ILE A 207 4.27 14.61 -14.10
CA ILE A 207 4.79 14.15 -12.81
C ILE A 207 3.88 14.60 -11.68
N HIS A 208 3.50 15.87 -11.68
CA HIS A 208 2.61 16.43 -10.68
C HIS A 208 1.25 15.70 -10.63
N GLU A 209 0.67 15.35 -11.78
CA GLU A 209 -0.57 14.56 -11.85
C GLU A 209 -0.41 13.15 -11.24
N ILE A 210 0.79 12.53 -11.31
CA ILE A 210 1.06 11.25 -10.65
C ILE A 210 1.17 11.46 -9.13
N GLU A 211 1.93 12.47 -8.71
CA GLU A 211 2.13 12.79 -7.29
C GLU A 211 0.83 13.14 -6.58
N GLU A 212 -0.01 13.95 -7.18
CA GLU A 212 -1.29 14.39 -6.59
C GLU A 212 -2.27 13.23 -6.31
N LYS A 213 -2.08 12.08 -6.96
CA LYS A 213 -2.94 10.91 -6.69
C LYS A 213 -2.85 10.41 -5.25
N ALA A 214 -1.69 10.55 -4.62
CA ALA A 214 -1.43 10.03 -3.28
C ALA A 214 -0.85 11.07 -2.31
N ASN A 215 -0.18 12.11 -2.78
CA ASN A 215 0.44 13.13 -1.92
C ASN A 215 -0.59 13.85 -1.04
N GLY A 216 -0.16 14.20 0.15
CA GLY A 216 -0.91 15.01 1.10
C GLY A 216 -0.66 14.60 2.54
N GLN A 217 -0.71 15.55 3.45
CA GLN A 217 -0.39 15.33 4.86
C GLN A 217 1.00 14.68 5.03
N ASN A 218 1.10 13.54 5.71
CA ASN A 218 2.36 12.83 5.89
C ASN A 218 2.66 11.79 4.79
N VAL A 219 1.98 11.85 3.65
CA VAL A 219 2.17 10.99 2.50
C VAL A 219 2.92 11.72 1.40
N LYS A 220 4.00 11.11 0.89
CA LYS A 220 4.78 11.63 -0.22
C LYS A 220 5.05 10.56 -1.27
N THR A 221 4.87 10.90 -2.54
CA THR A 221 5.17 10.03 -3.67
C THR A 221 6.56 10.31 -4.23
N PHE A 222 7.28 9.26 -4.56
CA PHE A 222 8.59 9.28 -5.20
C PHE A 222 8.48 8.56 -6.55
N ILE A 223 8.94 9.21 -7.59
CA ILE A 223 8.86 8.77 -8.97
C ILE A 223 10.27 8.81 -9.56
N PRO A 224 10.72 7.80 -10.32
CA PRO A 224 12.02 7.83 -11.00
C PRO A 224 12.06 8.96 -12.04
N GLU A 225 13.25 9.46 -12.33
CA GLU A 225 13.43 10.52 -13.33
C GLU A 225 13.08 10.03 -14.74
N GLN A 226 13.27 8.75 -14.96
CA GLN A 226 12.96 8.09 -16.22
C GLN A 226 12.03 6.89 -15.98
N TRP A 227 11.72 6.15 -16.94
CA TRP A 227 10.74 5.08 -17.12
C TRP A 227 10.37 4.26 -15.87
N THR A 228 11.24 3.31 -15.46
CA THR A 228 11.03 2.39 -14.32
C THR A 228 12.23 2.37 -13.38
N LEU A 229 12.06 1.77 -12.21
CA LEU A 229 13.17 1.59 -11.27
C LEU A 229 14.34 0.82 -11.90
N GLU A 230 14.07 -0.25 -12.66
CA GLU A 230 15.12 -1.04 -13.31
C GLU A 230 15.86 -0.23 -14.36
N TYR A 231 15.14 0.60 -15.11
CA TYR A 231 15.75 1.48 -16.09
C TYR A 231 16.68 2.51 -15.44
N GLU A 232 16.24 3.13 -14.35
CA GLU A 232 17.06 4.05 -13.56
C GLU A 232 18.34 3.38 -13.05
N MET A 233 18.24 2.17 -12.52
CA MET A 233 19.39 1.43 -12.04
C MET A 233 20.39 1.14 -13.18
N ALA A 234 19.90 0.67 -14.32
CA ALA A 234 20.74 0.39 -15.50
C ALA A 234 21.40 1.66 -16.04
N ALA A 235 20.65 2.76 -16.15
CA ALA A 235 21.12 4.05 -16.64
C ALA A 235 22.17 4.70 -15.71
N ASN A 236 22.09 4.42 -14.41
CA ASN A 236 22.99 4.94 -13.39
C ASN A 236 24.15 4.00 -13.03
N GLY A 237 24.51 3.09 -13.93
CA GLY A 237 25.77 2.34 -13.89
C GLY A 237 25.65 0.89 -13.41
N LEU A 238 24.45 0.36 -13.20
CA LEU A 238 24.23 -1.05 -12.84
C LEU A 238 23.82 -1.94 -14.02
N GLY A 239 23.98 -1.46 -15.26
CA GLY A 239 23.53 -2.18 -16.46
C GLY A 239 24.27 -3.49 -16.70
N GLU A 240 25.57 -3.56 -16.44
CA GLU A 240 26.38 -4.79 -16.61
C GLU A 240 25.97 -5.83 -15.56
N GLU A 241 25.87 -5.47 -14.29
CA GLU A 241 25.48 -6.36 -13.19
C GLU A 241 24.07 -6.91 -13.38
N MET A 242 23.15 -6.08 -13.88
CA MET A 242 21.79 -6.52 -14.21
C MET A 242 21.80 -7.53 -15.37
N LEU A 243 22.60 -7.29 -16.41
CA LEU A 243 22.73 -8.20 -17.53
C LEU A 243 23.33 -9.54 -17.11
N GLU A 244 24.39 -9.53 -16.29
CA GLU A 244 24.98 -10.74 -15.73
C GLU A 244 23.98 -11.52 -14.86
N THR A 245 23.18 -10.82 -14.05
CA THR A 245 22.13 -11.43 -13.23
C THR A 245 21.08 -12.13 -14.10
N ILE A 246 20.61 -11.47 -15.15
CA ILE A 246 19.64 -12.06 -16.10
C ILE A 246 20.25 -13.28 -16.82
N ALA A 247 21.52 -13.21 -17.20
CA ALA A 247 22.21 -14.31 -17.88
C ALA A 247 22.38 -15.55 -16.97
N THR A 248 22.57 -15.35 -15.67
CA THR A 248 22.72 -16.45 -14.69
C THR A 248 21.40 -17.12 -14.31
N LEU A 249 20.27 -16.44 -14.52
CA LEU A 249 18.93 -16.97 -14.23
C LEU A 249 18.31 -17.76 -15.40
N ARG A 250 18.95 -17.79 -16.56
CA ARG A 250 18.55 -18.58 -17.75
C ARG A 250 19.31 -19.89 -17.83
#